data_d2d33f9c3d0f2f7b9acc954362e0c28f
#
_entry.id   d2d33f9c3d0f2f7b9acc954362e0c28f
#
_cell.length_a   1.000
_cell.length_b   1.000
_cell.length_c   1.000
_cell.angle_alpha   90.00
_cell.angle_beta   90.00
_cell.angle_gamma   90.00
#
_symmetry.space_group_name_H-M   'P 1'
#
loop_
_entity.id
_entity.type
_entity.pdbx_description
1 polymer ?
#
loop_
_entity_poly.entity_id
_entity_poly.type
_entity_poly.pdbx_seq_one_letter_code
_entity_poly.pdbx_strand_id
1 'polypeptide(L)'
;MTLTSGTTRNDYNIDLVGENCSSTLAGMAIGSGRQHIDNNSSIRHLSTRGNSNQLFKYVLDEESTGAFEGAIYVADGAQYTEAYQSNRNLLASKQARMHTKPQLEIYNDDVKCSHGATTGQLDADALFYMRSRGIPEQEPRMMLMQAFMVDVIDMVKMDGLRDRLRHLVEKRFYGQQAKCADCGATCHDVKQD
;
A
#
# COMPACT_ATOMS: atom_id res chain seq x y z
N MET A 1 -5.65 -1.48 -4.32
CA MET A 1 -4.57 -0.77 -5.03
C MET A 1 -5.12 0.51 -5.62
N THR A 2 -4.47 1.64 -5.35
CA THR A 2 -4.87 2.97 -5.85
C THR A 2 -3.74 3.54 -6.70
N LEU A 3 -3.97 3.71 -8.01
CA LEU A 3 -2.96 4.18 -8.97
C LEU A 3 -3.31 5.51 -9.62
N THR A 4 -4.60 5.77 -9.85
CA THR A 4 -5.07 6.95 -10.57
C THR A 4 -6.39 7.40 -9.96
N SER A 5 -6.42 8.58 -9.37
CA SER A 5 -7.65 9.22 -8.88
C SER A 5 -7.33 10.66 -8.47
N GLY A 6 -8.32 11.50 -8.32
CA GLY A 6 -8.16 12.82 -7.68
C GLY A 6 -8.08 12.65 -6.16
N THR A 7 -9.22 12.37 -5.53
CA THR A 7 -9.33 12.06 -4.11
C THR A 7 -9.93 10.67 -3.95
N THR A 8 -9.28 9.84 -3.15
CA THR A 8 -9.74 8.47 -2.85
C THR A 8 -9.74 8.26 -1.35
N ARG A 9 -10.81 7.67 -0.83
CA ARG A 9 -10.87 7.13 0.52
C ARG A 9 -11.31 5.68 0.46
N ASN A 10 -10.58 4.82 1.14
CA ASN A 10 -10.89 3.39 1.27
C ASN A 10 -10.98 3.04 2.75
N ASP A 11 -12.08 2.43 3.16
CA ASP A 11 -12.30 1.97 4.53
C ASP A 11 -12.41 0.42 4.52
N TYR A 12 -11.53 -0.24 5.27
CA TYR A 12 -11.48 -1.69 5.41
C TYR A 12 -11.79 -2.09 6.85
N ASN A 13 -12.91 -2.77 7.06
CA ASN A 13 -13.29 -3.28 8.37
C ASN A 13 -13.35 -4.81 8.32
N ILE A 14 -12.54 -5.47 9.14
CA ILE A 14 -12.39 -6.92 9.15
C ILE A 14 -12.55 -7.43 10.57
N ASP A 15 -13.56 -8.27 10.81
CA ASP A 15 -13.80 -8.92 12.09
C ASP A 15 -13.41 -10.40 12.01
N LEU A 16 -12.44 -10.82 12.82
CA LEU A 16 -12.01 -12.20 12.98
C LEU A 16 -12.79 -12.82 14.14
N VAL A 17 -13.94 -13.42 13.82
CA VAL A 17 -14.92 -13.90 14.80
C VAL A 17 -14.73 -15.38 15.21
N GLY A 18 -14.06 -16.17 14.37
CA GLY A 18 -13.79 -17.57 14.63
C GLY A 18 -12.42 -17.82 15.23
N GLU A 19 -12.24 -18.99 15.85
CA GLU A 19 -10.92 -19.44 16.29
C GLU A 19 -9.99 -19.75 15.11
N ASN A 20 -8.69 -19.54 15.29
CA ASN A 20 -7.66 -19.79 14.27
C ASN A 20 -7.89 -19.05 12.94
N CYS A 21 -8.63 -17.94 12.93
CA CYS A 21 -8.82 -17.12 11.75
C CYS A 21 -7.53 -16.44 11.34
N SER A 22 -7.29 -16.36 10.03
CA SER A 22 -6.14 -15.65 9.48
C SER A 22 -6.58 -14.62 8.45
N SER A 23 -6.00 -13.41 8.52
CA SER A 23 -6.25 -12.33 7.57
C SER A 23 -4.94 -11.73 7.08
N THR A 24 -4.83 -11.52 5.77
CA THR A 24 -3.73 -10.77 5.17
C THR A 24 -4.29 -9.62 4.36
N LEU A 25 -3.97 -8.40 4.76
CA LEU A 25 -4.39 -7.19 4.07
C LEU A 25 -3.19 -6.46 3.49
N ALA A 26 -3.10 -6.42 2.17
CA ALA A 26 -2.01 -5.76 1.46
C ALA A 26 -2.55 -4.59 0.63
N GLY A 27 -1.98 -3.41 0.81
CA GLY A 27 -2.36 -2.20 0.12
C GLY A 27 -1.18 -1.49 -0.53
N MET A 28 -1.38 -0.95 -1.74
CA MET A 28 -0.43 -0.05 -2.37
C MET A 28 -1.14 1.19 -2.92
N ALA A 29 -0.48 2.33 -2.80
CA ALA A 29 -0.94 3.60 -3.32
C ALA A 29 0.21 4.34 -4.02
N ILE A 30 -0.05 4.83 -5.22
CA ILE A 30 0.90 5.65 -5.99
C ILE A 30 0.21 6.97 -6.30
N GLY A 31 0.65 8.04 -5.66
CA GLY A 31 0.13 9.39 -5.83
C GLY A 31 1.07 10.30 -6.61
N SER A 32 0.51 11.16 -7.46
CA SER A 32 1.22 12.23 -8.16
C SER A 32 0.31 13.45 -8.35
N GLY A 33 0.83 14.56 -8.79
CA GLY A 33 0.07 15.79 -8.90
C GLY A 33 -0.47 16.23 -7.53
N ARG A 34 -1.74 16.57 -7.48
CA ARG A 34 -2.45 16.97 -6.24
C ARG A 34 -3.39 15.86 -5.72
N GLN A 35 -3.06 14.61 -6.00
CA GLN A 35 -3.88 13.49 -5.56
C GLN A 35 -3.87 13.35 -4.05
N HIS A 36 -5.02 12.97 -3.50
CA HIS A 36 -5.17 12.65 -2.08
C HIS A 36 -5.66 11.22 -1.93
N ILE A 37 -4.87 10.38 -1.24
CA ILE A 37 -5.17 8.96 -1.08
C ILE A 37 -5.20 8.61 0.40
N ASP A 38 -6.39 8.30 0.90
CA ASP A 38 -6.65 7.92 2.28
C ASP A 38 -7.06 6.45 2.36
N ASN A 39 -6.36 5.68 3.18
CA ASN A 39 -6.73 4.30 3.51
C ASN A 39 -6.89 4.16 5.01
N ASN A 40 -8.05 3.71 5.42
CA ASN A 40 -8.37 3.40 6.80
C ASN A 40 -8.59 1.89 6.93
N SER A 41 -7.95 1.26 7.88
CA SER A 41 -8.11 -0.18 8.16
C SER A 41 -8.38 -0.43 9.64
N SER A 42 -9.37 -1.25 9.91
CA SER A 42 -9.68 -1.73 11.26
C SER A 42 -9.76 -3.26 11.23
N ILE A 43 -8.86 -3.94 11.94
CA ILE A 43 -8.92 -5.39 12.12
C ILE A 43 -9.22 -5.69 13.58
N ARG A 44 -10.32 -6.42 13.81
CA ARG A 44 -10.77 -6.77 15.15
C ARG A 44 -10.63 -8.28 15.37
N HIS A 45 -9.81 -8.66 16.34
CA HIS A 45 -9.67 -10.02 16.81
C HIS A 45 -10.67 -10.24 17.94
N LEU A 46 -11.70 -11.03 17.68
CA LEU A 46 -12.80 -11.29 18.62
C LEU A 46 -12.78 -12.71 19.19
N SER A 47 -11.84 -13.55 18.75
CA SER A 47 -11.71 -14.95 19.19
C SER A 47 -10.22 -15.35 19.26
N THR A 48 -9.96 -16.51 19.86
CA THR A 48 -8.61 -17.00 20.16
C THR A 48 -7.82 -17.41 18.92
N ARG A 49 -6.49 -17.32 19.00
CA ARG A 49 -5.54 -17.75 17.97
C ARG A 49 -5.75 -17.08 16.62
N GLY A 50 -6.22 -15.83 16.65
CA GLY A 50 -6.34 -15.01 15.43
C GLY A 50 -4.96 -14.59 14.92
N ASN A 51 -4.77 -14.61 13.59
CA ASN A 51 -3.57 -14.10 12.97
C ASN A 51 -3.91 -13.00 11.95
N SER A 52 -3.25 -11.85 12.04
CA SER A 52 -3.40 -10.82 11.01
C SER A 52 -2.07 -10.19 10.63
N ASN A 53 -1.92 -9.96 9.32
CA ASN A 53 -0.77 -9.25 8.77
C ASN A 53 -1.24 -8.16 7.82
N GLN A 54 -0.87 -6.91 8.10
CA GLN A 54 -1.18 -5.76 7.27
C GLN A 54 0.09 -5.14 6.71
N LEU A 55 0.15 -4.94 5.40
CA LEU A 55 1.22 -4.20 4.75
C LEU A 55 0.63 -3.14 3.81
N PHE A 56 0.86 -1.87 4.13
CA PHE A 56 0.51 -0.75 3.27
C PHE A 56 1.77 -0.01 2.83
N LYS A 57 1.92 0.18 1.52
CA LYS A 57 3.01 0.96 0.95
C LYS A 57 2.51 2.11 0.09
N TYR A 58 3.10 3.28 0.27
CA TYR A 58 2.80 4.48 -0.51
C TYR A 58 4.06 4.97 -1.22
N VAL A 59 3.91 5.32 -2.49
CA VAL A 59 4.85 6.16 -3.22
C VAL A 59 4.12 7.45 -3.58
N LEU A 60 4.63 8.57 -3.07
CA LEU A 60 4.01 9.87 -3.24
C LEU A 60 5.00 10.81 -3.93
N ASP A 61 4.60 11.38 -5.06
CA ASP A 61 5.40 12.33 -5.82
C ASP A 61 4.65 13.66 -6.02
N GLU A 62 5.37 14.68 -6.46
CA GLU A 62 4.88 16.04 -6.68
C GLU A 62 4.22 16.63 -5.40
N GLU A 63 2.97 17.11 -5.45
CA GLU A 63 2.22 17.69 -4.33
C GLU A 63 1.20 16.69 -3.73
N SER A 64 1.34 15.39 -4.03
CA SER A 64 0.36 14.40 -3.57
C SER A 64 0.41 14.18 -2.06
N THR A 65 -0.74 13.83 -1.49
CA THR A 65 -0.90 13.59 -0.07
C THR A 65 -1.44 12.18 0.16
N GLY A 66 -0.77 11.42 1.01
CA GLY A 66 -1.24 10.14 1.52
C GLY A 66 -1.71 10.26 2.97
N ALA A 67 -2.74 9.51 3.32
CA ALA A 67 -3.14 9.29 4.70
C ALA A 67 -3.33 7.79 4.94
N PHE A 68 -2.88 7.32 6.08
CA PHE A 68 -3.09 5.95 6.54
C PHE A 68 -3.46 5.96 8.01
N GLU A 69 -4.63 5.44 8.32
CA GLU A 69 -5.05 5.13 9.67
C GLU A 69 -5.28 3.62 9.77
N GLY A 70 -4.57 2.97 10.68
CA GLY A 70 -4.66 1.53 10.85
C GLY A 70 -4.90 1.17 12.31
N ALA A 71 -6.03 0.54 12.61
CA ALA A 71 -6.36 0.07 13.94
C ALA A 71 -6.32 -1.46 14.02
N ILE A 72 -5.71 -1.98 15.08
CA ILE A 72 -5.83 -3.37 15.48
C ILE A 72 -6.50 -3.38 16.86
N TYR A 73 -7.61 -4.07 16.94
CA TYR A 73 -8.35 -4.28 18.18
C TYR A 73 -8.27 -5.77 18.60
N VAL A 74 -7.87 -6.04 19.82
CA VAL A 74 -7.84 -7.39 20.38
C VAL A 74 -8.75 -7.41 21.60
N ALA A 75 -9.86 -8.19 21.51
CA ALA A 75 -10.84 -8.31 22.57
C ALA A 75 -10.27 -9.05 23.80
N ASP A 76 -10.92 -8.83 24.94
CA ASP A 76 -10.73 -9.65 26.13
C ASP A 76 -10.98 -11.11 25.79
N GLY A 77 -10.47 -12.07 25.96
CA GLY A 77 -10.70 -13.48 25.54
C GLY A 77 -10.08 -13.85 24.18
N ALA A 78 -9.55 -12.92 23.38
CA ALA A 78 -8.84 -13.21 22.13
C ALA A 78 -7.38 -13.61 22.39
N GLN A 79 -7.15 -14.66 23.19
CA GLN A 79 -5.84 -15.15 23.57
C GLN A 79 -5.05 -15.70 22.38
N TYR A 80 -3.72 -15.65 22.49
CA TYR A 80 -2.79 -16.15 21.47
C TYR A 80 -2.95 -15.49 20.09
N THR A 81 -3.43 -14.24 20.08
CA THR A 81 -3.51 -13.43 18.88
C THR A 81 -2.12 -12.99 18.45
N GLU A 82 -1.82 -13.12 17.16
CA GLU A 82 -0.64 -12.56 16.52
C GLU A 82 -1.06 -11.54 15.46
N ALA A 83 -0.77 -10.24 15.68
CA ALA A 83 -1.24 -9.19 14.81
C ALA A 83 -0.11 -8.21 14.46
N TYR A 84 0.17 -8.09 13.18
CA TYR A 84 1.26 -7.25 12.67
C TYR A 84 0.74 -6.23 11.67
N GLN A 85 1.12 -4.97 11.85
CA GLN A 85 0.78 -3.90 10.92
C GLN A 85 2.05 -3.14 10.51
N SER A 86 2.25 -3.00 9.21
CA SER A 86 3.36 -2.24 8.65
C SER A 86 2.85 -1.23 7.63
N ASN A 87 3.20 0.04 7.84
CA ASN A 87 2.99 1.10 6.86
C ASN A 87 4.34 1.69 6.46
N ARG A 88 4.68 1.59 5.18
CA ARG A 88 5.95 2.09 4.65
C ARG A 88 5.67 3.10 3.54
N ASN A 89 6.30 4.26 3.63
CA ASN A 89 6.00 5.38 2.75
C ASN A 89 7.28 5.93 2.15
N LEU A 90 7.26 6.14 0.84
CA LEU A 90 8.35 6.73 0.07
C LEU A 90 7.88 8.07 -0.50
N LEU A 91 8.50 9.16 -0.07
CA LEU A 91 8.28 10.49 -0.62
C LEU A 91 9.29 10.73 -1.73
N ALA A 92 8.81 10.77 -2.97
CA ALA A 92 9.64 10.98 -4.14
C ALA A 92 9.88 12.48 -4.43
N SER A 93 9.11 13.38 -3.82
CA SER A 93 9.30 14.82 -3.90
C SER A 93 9.31 15.47 -2.51
N LYS A 94 9.80 16.72 -2.43
CA LYS A 94 9.82 17.51 -1.19
C LYS A 94 8.43 18.05 -0.81
N GLN A 95 7.51 18.12 -1.75
CA GLN A 95 6.16 18.66 -1.57
C GLN A 95 5.16 17.54 -1.21
N ALA A 96 5.50 16.29 -1.50
CA ALA A 96 4.67 15.14 -1.12
C ALA A 96 4.56 15.03 0.41
N ARG A 97 3.37 14.65 0.88
CA ARG A 97 3.07 14.56 2.31
C ARG A 97 2.45 13.22 2.66
N MET A 98 2.83 12.69 3.82
CA MET A 98 2.23 11.49 4.37
C MET A 98 1.81 11.70 5.82
N HIS A 99 0.56 11.34 6.11
CA HIS A 99 0.00 11.29 7.46
C HIS A 99 -0.25 9.83 7.81
N THR A 100 0.38 9.32 8.86
CA THR A 100 0.21 7.94 9.29
C THR A 100 -0.11 7.87 10.77
N LYS A 101 -1.15 7.09 11.11
CA LYS A 101 -1.64 6.93 12.47
C LYS A 101 -1.95 5.46 12.73
N PRO A 102 -0.95 4.63 13.05
CA PRO A 102 -1.21 3.27 13.50
C PRO A 102 -1.70 3.27 14.95
N GLN A 103 -2.66 2.39 15.26
CA GLN A 103 -3.26 2.25 16.60
C GLN A 103 -3.34 0.78 17.01
N LEU A 104 -3.11 0.52 18.30
CA LEU A 104 -3.29 -0.78 18.93
C LEU A 104 -4.19 -0.60 20.16
N GLU A 105 -5.28 -1.36 20.21
CA GLU A 105 -6.18 -1.47 21.35
C GLU A 105 -6.20 -2.94 21.80
N ILE A 106 -5.48 -3.25 22.86
CA ILE A 106 -5.23 -4.61 23.29
C ILE A 106 -5.80 -4.81 24.69
N TYR A 107 -6.75 -5.72 24.82
CA TYR A 107 -7.41 -6.06 26.08
C TYR A 107 -7.10 -7.49 26.56
N ASN A 108 -5.95 -8.05 26.13
CA ASN A 108 -5.50 -9.37 26.50
C ASN A 108 -3.98 -9.44 26.63
N ASP A 109 -3.46 -10.15 27.63
CA ASP A 109 -2.01 -10.19 27.93
C ASP A 109 -1.26 -11.24 27.08
N ASP A 110 -1.94 -12.35 26.70
CA ASP A 110 -1.32 -13.45 25.94
C ASP A 110 -1.38 -13.20 24.42
N VAL A 111 -0.75 -12.15 23.95
CA VAL A 111 -0.78 -11.78 22.53
C VAL A 111 0.59 -11.28 22.03
N LYS A 112 0.81 -11.35 20.71
CA LYS A 112 1.97 -10.77 20.03
C LYS A 112 1.47 -9.76 19.00
N CYS A 113 1.46 -8.50 19.36
CA CYS A 113 0.98 -7.44 18.50
C CYS A 113 2.06 -6.38 18.29
N SER A 114 2.24 -5.95 17.06
CA SER A 114 3.12 -4.84 16.76
C SER A 114 2.63 -4.02 15.58
N HIS A 115 2.98 -2.75 15.60
CA HIS A 115 2.81 -1.87 14.46
C HIS A 115 4.11 -1.14 14.15
N GLY A 116 4.30 -0.76 12.89
CA GLY A 116 5.40 0.06 12.45
C GLY A 116 4.97 1.00 11.32
N ALA A 117 5.40 2.25 11.42
CA ALA A 117 5.24 3.21 10.34
C ALA A 117 6.58 3.86 10.03
N THR A 118 6.93 3.89 8.75
CA THR A 118 8.16 4.52 8.28
C THR A 118 7.85 5.43 7.10
N THR A 119 8.49 6.60 7.08
CA THR A 119 8.44 7.52 5.95
C THR A 119 9.86 7.94 5.60
N GLY A 120 10.27 7.66 4.38
CA GLY A 120 11.59 7.95 3.86
C GLY A 120 11.54 8.67 2.52
N GLN A 121 12.71 9.04 2.03
CA GLN A 121 12.92 9.61 0.70
C GLN A 121 13.71 8.63 -0.16
N LEU A 122 13.80 8.93 -1.46
CA LEU A 122 14.68 8.17 -2.35
C LEU A 122 16.14 8.29 -1.89
N ASP A 123 16.82 7.16 -1.88
CA ASP A 123 18.24 7.08 -1.51
C ASP A 123 19.09 7.84 -2.54
N ALA A 124 19.70 8.93 -2.07
CA ALA A 124 20.52 9.80 -2.92
C ALA A 124 21.81 9.10 -3.39
N ASP A 125 22.39 8.24 -2.57
CA ASP A 125 23.62 7.51 -2.91
C ASP A 125 23.32 6.44 -3.96
N ALA A 126 22.19 5.74 -3.83
CA ALA A 126 21.73 4.79 -4.83
C ALA A 126 21.45 5.49 -6.18
N LEU A 127 20.77 6.64 -6.15
CA LEU A 127 20.51 7.45 -7.35
C LEU A 127 21.84 7.91 -8.01
N PHE A 128 22.77 8.41 -7.21
CA PHE A 128 24.09 8.84 -7.71
C PHE A 128 24.86 7.68 -8.32
N TYR A 129 24.89 6.51 -7.65
CA TYR A 129 25.57 5.31 -8.17
C TYR A 129 25.00 4.86 -9.51
N MET A 130 23.68 4.77 -9.64
CA MET A 130 23.02 4.35 -10.88
C MET A 130 23.33 5.32 -12.03
N ARG A 131 23.31 6.64 -11.76
CA ARG A 131 23.67 7.66 -12.74
C ARG A 131 25.15 7.58 -13.15
N SER A 132 26.05 7.32 -12.21
CA SER A 132 27.48 7.13 -12.51
C SER A 132 27.77 5.92 -13.41
N ARG A 133 26.84 4.97 -13.49
CA ARG A 133 26.87 3.82 -14.38
C ARG A 133 26.22 4.07 -15.74
N GLY A 134 25.81 5.31 -16.02
CA GLY A 134 25.27 5.73 -17.31
C GLY A 134 23.75 5.53 -17.46
N ILE A 135 23.03 5.23 -16.38
CA ILE A 135 21.56 5.16 -16.43
C ILE A 135 21.00 6.58 -16.52
N PRO A 136 20.12 6.91 -17.49
CA PRO A 136 19.52 8.24 -17.65
C PRO A 136 18.82 8.73 -16.39
N GLU A 137 18.84 10.04 -16.12
CA GLU A 137 18.45 10.62 -14.82
C GLU A 137 17.07 10.22 -14.28
N GLN A 138 16.11 10.01 -15.16
CA GLN A 138 14.73 9.67 -14.73
C GLN A 138 14.55 8.19 -14.38
N GLU A 139 15.29 7.31 -15.04
CA GLU A 139 15.14 5.86 -14.87
C GLU A 139 15.47 5.37 -13.44
N PRO A 140 16.58 5.80 -12.78
CA PRO A 140 16.89 5.36 -11.43
C PRO A 140 15.78 5.63 -10.42
N ARG A 141 15.11 6.79 -10.52
CA ARG A 141 13.98 7.11 -9.65
C ARG A 141 12.84 6.11 -9.81
N MET A 142 12.46 5.83 -11.07
CA MET A 142 11.40 4.89 -11.38
C MET A 142 11.75 3.47 -10.94
N MET A 143 12.99 3.04 -11.14
CA MET A 143 13.46 1.73 -10.70
C MET A 143 13.38 1.57 -9.18
N LEU A 144 13.81 2.57 -8.42
CA LEU A 144 13.74 2.54 -6.95
C LEU A 144 12.30 2.55 -6.44
N MET A 145 11.42 3.35 -7.06
CA MET A 145 10.00 3.38 -6.72
C MET A 145 9.30 2.05 -7.03
N GLN A 146 9.63 1.42 -8.16
CA GLN A 146 9.13 0.08 -8.50
C GLN A 146 9.62 -0.98 -7.50
N ALA A 147 10.92 -1.00 -7.23
CA ALA A 147 11.52 -1.94 -6.27
C ALA A 147 10.88 -1.81 -4.89
N PHE A 148 10.55 -0.59 -4.47
CA PHE A 148 9.85 -0.36 -3.21
C PHE A 148 8.47 -1.02 -3.15
N MET A 149 7.77 -1.16 -4.29
CA MET A 149 6.42 -1.75 -4.34
C MET A 149 6.41 -3.28 -4.46
N VAL A 150 7.53 -3.91 -4.78
CA VAL A 150 7.61 -5.35 -5.07
C VAL A 150 7.06 -6.20 -3.93
N ASP A 151 7.40 -5.89 -2.67
CA ASP A 151 6.98 -6.68 -1.51
C ASP A 151 5.45 -6.83 -1.41
N VAL A 152 4.69 -5.75 -1.73
CA VAL A 152 3.22 -5.81 -1.70
C VAL A 152 2.69 -6.67 -2.85
N ILE A 153 3.31 -6.56 -4.01
CA ILE A 153 2.92 -7.33 -5.20
C ILE A 153 3.20 -8.82 -4.96
N ASP A 154 4.32 -9.15 -4.33
CA ASP A 154 4.72 -10.54 -4.07
C ASP A 154 3.87 -11.25 -3.01
N MET A 155 3.09 -10.49 -2.21
CA MET A 155 2.06 -11.08 -1.33
C MET A 155 0.90 -11.71 -2.11
N VAL A 156 0.73 -11.39 -3.38
CA VAL A 156 -0.32 -11.96 -4.24
C VAL A 156 0.07 -13.36 -4.68
N LYS A 157 -0.71 -14.36 -4.25
CA LYS A 157 -0.42 -15.78 -4.52
C LYS A 157 -0.71 -16.22 -5.95
N MET A 158 -1.56 -15.50 -6.68
CA MET A 158 -1.94 -15.81 -8.07
C MET A 158 -0.96 -15.19 -9.05
N ASP A 159 -0.19 -15.99 -9.79
CA ASP A 159 0.86 -15.52 -10.70
C ASP A 159 0.33 -14.54 -11.75
N GLY A 160 -0.74 -14.88 -12.45
CA GLY A 160 -1.32 -14.00 -13.48
C GLY A 160 -1.79 -12.64 -12.93
N LEU A 161 -2.29 -12.59 -11.69
CA LEU A 161 -2.67 -11.33 -11.05
C LEU A 161 -1.41 -10.55 -10.64
N ARG A 162 -0.40 -11.23 -10.09
CA ARG A 162 0.87 -10.61 -9.70
C ARG A 162 1.55 -9.96 -10.90
N ASP A 163 1.63 -10.64 -12.03
CA ASP A 163 2.24 -10.12 -13.26
C ASP A 163 1.46 -8.92 -13.81
N ARG A 164 0.13 -8.99 -13.77
CA ARG A 164 -0.71 -7.85 -14.16
C ARG A 164 -0.50 -6.64 -13.24
N LEU A 165 -0.36 -6.85 -11.94
CA LEU A 165 -0.07 -5.76 -11.00
C LEU A 165 1.30 -5.14 -11.24
N ARG A 166 2.33 -5.94 -11.50
CA ARG A 166 3.67 -5.45 -11.87
C ARG A 166 3.59 -4.56 -13.11
N HIS A 167 2.94 -5.03 -14.15
CA HIS A 167 2.78 -4.27 -15.38
C HIS A 167 2.01 -2.95 -15.19
N LEU A 168 0.95 -2.95 -14.36
CA LEU A 168 0.20 -1.73 -14.05
C LEU A 168 1.04 -0.71 -13.26
N VAL A 169 1.84 -1.17 -12.31
CA VAL A 169 2.76 -0.32 -11.54
C VAL A 169 3.85 0.25 -12.46
N GLU A 170 4.42 -0.55 -13.33
CA GLU A 170 5.39 -0.13 -14.34
C GLU A 170 4.81 0.95 -15.25
N LYS A 171 3.65 0.70 -15.87
CA LYS A 171 2.95 1.69 -16.69
C LYS A 171 2.69 3.00 -15.95
N ARG A 172 2.34 2.91 -14.67
CA ARG A 172 2.07 4.09 -13.85
C ARG A 172 3.32 4.96 -13.64
N PHE A 173 4.46 4.35 -13.40
CA PHE A 173 5.71 5.07 -13.19
C PHE A 173 6.30 5.63 -14.50
N TYR A 174 6.18 4.91 -15.60
CA TYR A 174 6.66 5.38 -16.92
C TYR A 174 5.70 6.36 -17.63
N GLY A 175 4.65 6.83 -16.94
CA GLY A 175 3.73 7.83 -17.49
C GLY A 175 2.84 7.31 -18.64
N GLN A 176 2.89 6.02 -18.92
CA GLN A 176 1.97 5.38 -19.87
C GLN A 176 0.61 5.22 -19.18
N GLN A 177 -0.17 6.28 -19.14
CA GLN A 177 -1.60 6.16 -18.80
C GLN A 177 -2.19 5.20 -19.82
N ALA A 178 -2.78 4.09 -19.33
CA ALA A 178 -3.54 3.20 -20.20
C ALA A 178 -4.65 4.04 -20.87
N LYS A 179 -4.46 4.38 -22.15
CA LYS A 179 -5.57 4.86 -22.96
C LYS A 179 -6.52 3.68 -23.05
N CYS A 180 -7.82 3.91 -22.90
CA CYS A 180 -8.87 2.89 -23.01
C CYS A 180 -8.78 2.07 -24.33
N ALA A 181 -8.12 2.60 -25.36
CA ALA A 181 -7.85 1.92 -26.63
C ALA A 181 -6.96 0.66 -26.52
N ASP A 182 -6.13 0.55 -25.47
CA ASP A 182 -5.23 -0.61 -25.27
C ASP A 182 -5.85 -1.68 -24.34
N CYS A 183 -7.06 -1.43 -23.83
CA CYS A 183 -7.78 -2.39 -23.01
C CYS A 183 -8.58 -3.32 -23.94
N GLY A 184 -8.12 -4.55 -24.15
CA GLY A 184 -8.85 -5.58 -24.92
C GLY A 184 -10.18 -6.04 -24.29
N ALA A 185 -10.66 -5.35 -23.26
CA ALA A 185 -11.99 -5.50 -22.70
C ALA A 185 -12.91 -4.47 -23.36
N THR A 186 -13.99 -4.94 -23.98
CA THR A 186 -15.08 -4.11 -24.50
C THR A 186 -15.65 -3.25 -23.36
N CYS A 187 -15.11 -2.04 -23.21
CA CYS A 187 -15.81 -0.98 -22.49
C CYS A 187 -17.04 -0.61 -23.32
N HIS A 188 -18.23 -1.00 -22.89
CA HIS A 188 -19.44 -0.44 -23.43
C HIS A 188 -19.44 1.07 -23.15
N ASP A 189 -19.58 1.86 -24.22
CA ASP A 189 -19.76 3.29 -24.17
C ASP A 189 -20.90 3.62 -23.20
N VAL A 190 -20.56 4.16 -22.03
CA VAL A 190 -21.52 4.87 -21.20
C VAL A 190 -21.70 6.23 -21.86
N LYS A 191 -22.70 6.35 -22.73
CA LYS A 191 -23.16 7.65 -23.21
C LYS A 191 -23.62 8.43 -21.97
N GLN A 192 -22.98 9.56 -21.74
CA GLN A 192 -23.52 10.60 -20.88
C GLN A 192 -24.66 11.25 -21.65
N ASP A 193 -25.88 11.08 -21.20
CA ASP A 193 -27.00 11.99 -21.44
C ASP A 193 -27.07 12.99 -20.30
#